data_833ce1f727b2f7594cdfd06f96a734f6
#
_entry.id   833ce1f727b2f7594cdfd06f96a734f6
#
_cell.length_a   1.000
_cell.length_b   1.000
_cell.length_c   1.000
_cell.angle_alpha   90.00
_cell.angle_beta   90.00
_cell.angle_gamma   90.00
#
_symmetry.space_group_name_H-M   'P 1'
#
loop_
_entity.id
_entity.type
_entity.pdbx_description
1 polymer ?
#
loop_
_entity_poly.entity_id
_entity_poly.type
_entity_poly.pdbx_seq_one_letter_code
_entity_poly.pdbx_strand_id
1 'polypeptide(L)' 'MPAASGIAAWDGISRRWHDLAAKRLFFYVRLYESGRWHLYFDNPQDFAAHMASVIDLERTWARLAGRPSQALDPPS' A
#
# COMPACT_ATOMS: atom_id res chain seq x y z
N MET A 1 -29.83 6.35 10.69
CA MET A 1 -29.60 5.01 11.03
C MET A 1 -28.17 4.63 11.15
N PRO A 2 -27.90 3.88 12.14
CA PRO A 2 -26.51 3.52 12.45
C PRO A 2 -25.77 2.83 11.33
N ALA A 3 -26.44 1.97 10.58
CA ALA A 3 -25.79 1.22 9.52
C ALA A 3 -25.21 2.11 8.45
N ALA A 4 -25.95 3.10 8.01
CA ALA A 4 -25.47 4.04 7.00
C ALA A 4 -24.32 4.88 7.53
N SER A 5 -24.43 5.34 8.77
CA SER A 5 -23.35 6.10 9.40
C SER A 5 -22.09 5.25 9.56
N GLY A 6 -22.25 3.98 9.93
CA GLY A 6 -21.14 3.08 10.08
C GLY A 6 -20.40 2.83 8.76
N ILE A 7 -21.17 2.68 7.67
CA ILE A 7 -20.57 2.49 6.35
C ILE A 7 -19.78 3.72 5.92
N ALA A 8 -20.35 4.90 6.11
CA ALA A 8 -19.67 6.14 5.75
C ALA A 8 -18.38 6.33 6.56
N ALA A 9 -18.44 6.03 7.85
CA ALA A 9 -17.26 6.14 8.70
C ALA A 9 -16.19 5.15 8.26
N TRP A 10 -16.60 3.93 7.92
CA TRP A 10 -15.66 2.91 7.44
C TRP A 10 -15.01 3.29 6.12
N ASP A 11 -15.81 3.89 5.21
CA ASP A 11 -15.26 4.37 3.94
C ASP A 11 -14.18 5.42 4.15
N GLY A 12 -14.41 6.38 5.05
CA GLY A 12 -13.43 7.40 5.36
C GLY A 12 -12.15 6.80 5.95
N ILE A 13 -12.30 5.83 6.84
CA ILE A 13 -11.17 5.14 7.45
C ILE A 13 -10.39 4.37 6.38
N SER A 14 -11.08 3.66 5.51
CA SER A 14 -10.45 2.87 4.46
C SER A 14 -9.65 3.75 3.50
N ARG A 15 -10.20 4.91 3.12
CA ARG A 15 -9.50 5.84 2.24
C ARG A 15 -8.23 6.38 2.90
N ARG A 16 -8.33 6.71 4.18
CA ARG A 16 -7.19 7.22 4.93
C ARG A 16 -6.08 6.18 5.00
N TRP A 17 -6.43 4.94 5.34
CA TRP A 17 -5.44 3.86 5.41
C TRP A 17 -4.87 3.54 4.05
N HIS A 18 -5.69 3.62 2.99
CA HIS A 18 -5.18 3.44 1.64
C HIS A 18 -4.17 4.53 1.28
N ASP A 19 -4.46 5.78 1.62
CA ASP A 19 -3.52 6.88 1.36
C ASP A 19 -2.19 6.65 2.06
N LEU A 20 -2.22 6.18 3.30
CA LEU A 20 -1.00 5.87 4.04
C LEU A 20 -0.25 4.70 3.44
N ALA A 21 -0.97 3.66 3.04
CA ALA A 21 -0.36 2.49 2.41
C ALA A 21 0.28 2.85 1.07
N ALA A 22 -0.39 3.70 0.29
CA ALA A 22 0.14 4.16 -0.99
C ALA A 22 1.40 4.98 -0.82
N LYS A 23 1.46 5.84 0.20
CA LYS A 23 2.66 6.61 0.50
C LYS A 23 3.82 5.71 0.89
N ARG A 24 3.54 4.67 1.68
CA ARG A 24 4.56 3.71 2.08
C ARG A 24 5.09 2.95 0.86
N LEU A 25 4.18 2.51 0.00
CA LEU A 25 4.58 1.82 -1.22
C LEU A 25 5.46 2.71 -2.08
N PHE A 26 5.08 3.97 -2.25
CA PHE A 26 5.84 4.92 -3.03
C PHE A 26 7.25 5.11 -2.45
N PHE A 27 7.35 5.18 -1.13
CA PHE A 27 8.64 5.28 -0.46
C PHE A 27 9.55 4.09 -0.77
N TYR A 28 8.99 2.88 -0.70
CA TYR A 28 9.77 1.67 -1.00
C TYR A 28 10.18 1.59 -2.46
N VAL A 29 9.32 2.03 -3.37
CA VAL A 29 9.66 2.08 -4.80
C VAL A 29 10.84 3.02 -5.01
N ARG A 30 10.83 4.16 -4.36
CA ARG A 30 11.94 5.11 -4.47
C ARG A 30 13.22 4.57 -3.85
N LEU A 31 13.12 3.84 -2.76
CA LEU A 31 14.28 3.17 -2.17
C LEU A 31 14.91 2.21 -3.18
N TYR A 32 14.07 1.43 -3.86
CA TYR A 32 14.54 0.49 -4.86
C TYR A 32 15.21 1.21 -6.03
N GLU A 33 14.53 2.22 -6.58
CA GLU A 33 15.02 2.94 -7.75
C GLU A 33 16.33 3.67 -7.49
N SER A 34 16.49 4.20 -6.28
CA SER A 34 17.70 4.95 -5.91
C SER A 34 18.85 4.04 -5.49
N GLY A 35 18.58 2.75 -5.28
CA GLY A 35 19.58 1.81 -4.81
C GLY A 35 19.89 1.93 -3.33
N ARG A 36 19.17 2.77 -2.60
CA ARG A 36 19.42 2.99 -1.18
C ARG A 36 18.85 1.90 -0.28
N TRP A 37 18.10 0.96 -0.83
CA TRP A 37 17.49 -0.10 -0.04
C TRP A 37 18.53 -0.89 0.76
N HIS A 38 19.75 -1.05 0.24
CA HIS A 38 20.79 -1.82 0.91
C HIS A 38 21.33 -1.13 2.16
N LEU A 39 20.99 0.13 2.37
CA LEU A 39 21.32 0.83 3.63
C LEU A 39 20.37 0.44 4.75
N TYR A 40 19.19 -0.09 4.41
CA TYR A 40 18.14 -0.43 5.36
C TYR A 40 17.90 -1.92 5.49
N PHE A 41 18.32 -2.70 4.50
CA PHE A 41 18.09 -4.14 4.45
C PHE A 41 19.40 -4.86 4.18
N ASP A 42 19.58 -5.99 4.86
CA ASP A 42 20.83 -6.75 4.78
C ASP A 42 20.98 -7.49 3.46
N ASN A 43 19.87 -7.87 2.85
CA ASN A 43 19.93 -8.64 1.60
C ASN A 43 18.70 -8.35 0.75
N PRO A 44 18.78 -8.66 -0.57
CA PRO A 44 17.65 -8.39 -1.47
C PRO A 44 16.38 -9.16 -1.12
N GLN A 45 16.51 -10.34 -0.54
CA GLN A 45 15.36 -11.15 -0.19
C GLN A 45 14.52 -10.49 0.91
N ASP A 46 15.17 -9.90 1.90
CA ASP A 46 14.47 -9.19 2.97
C ASP A 46 13.74 -7.97 2.41
N PHE A 47 14.39 -7.22 1.53
CA PHE A 47 13.74 -6.07 0.90
C PHE A 47 12.53 -6.52 0.07
N ALA A 48 12.70 -7.59 -0.72
CA ALA A 48 11.62 -8.11 -1.55
C ALA A 48 10.43 -8.55 -0.71
N ALA A 49 10.68 -9.19 0.42
CA ALA A 49 9.61 -9.62 1.32
C ALA A 49 8.84 -8.43 1.88
N HIS A 50 9.56 -7.39 2.30
CA HIS A 50 8.91 -6.16 2.77
C HIS A 50 8.11 -5.49 1.67
N MET A 51 8.67 -5.42 0.47
CA MET A 51 8.00 -4.82 -0.67
C MET A 51 6.69 -5.56 -0.98
N ALA A 52 6.73 -6.90 -0.97
CA ALA A 52 5.55 -7.71 -1.21
C ALA A 52 4.47 -7.42 -0.18
N SER A 53 4.85 -7.30 1.10
CA SER A 53 3.90 -6.98 2.17
C SER A 53 3.28 -5.62 1.98
N VAL A 54 4.07 -4.63 1.58
CA VAL A 54 3.58 -3.27 1.36
C VAL A 54 2.62 -3.24 0.17
N ILE A 55 2.94 -3.97 -0.89
CA ILE A 55 2.08 -4.07 -2.06
C ILE A 55 0.74 -4.70 -1.70
N ASP A 56 0.77 -5.81 -0.96
CA ASP A 56 -0.44 -6.50 -0.53
C ASP A 56 -1.31 -5.60 0.34
N LEU A 57 -0.70 -4.87 1.25
CA LEU A 57 -1.41 -3.98 2.14
C LEU A 57 -2.07 -2.85 1.36
N GLU A 58 -1.36 -2.26 0.41
CA GLU A 58 -1.89 -1.19 -0.42
C GLU A 58 -3.08 -1.70 -1.25
N ARG A 59 -2.95 -2.88 -1.85
CA ARG A 59 -4.03 -3.47 -2.64
C ARG A 59 -5.25 -3.77 -1.80
N THR A 60 -5.05 -4.27 -0.59
CA THR A 60 -6.14 -4.57 0.33
C THR A 60 -6.92 -3.31 0.68
N TRP A 61 -6.21 -2.24 1.05
CA TRP A 61 -6.87 -0.99 1.40
C TRP A 61 -7.50 -0.31 0.20
N ALA A 62 -6.88 -0.43 -0.99
CA ALA A 62 -7.47 0.10 -2.21
C ALA A 62 -8.83 -0.54 -2.48
N ARG A 63 -8.89 -1.87 -2.34
CA ARG A 63 -10.12 -2.62 -2.55
C ARG A 63 -11.19 -2.20 -1.54
N LEU A 64 -10.82 -2.10 -0.27
CA LEU A 64 -11.75 -1.70 0.78
C LEU A 64 -12.23 -0.27 0.61
N ALA A 65 -11.41 0.59 0.04
CA ALA A 65 -11.77 1.98 -0.23
C ALA A 65 -12.49 2.17 -1.57
N GLY A 66 -12.62 1.11 -2.37
CA GLY A 66 -13.24 1.19 -3.69
C GLY A 66 -12.41 1.98 -4.67
N ARG A 67 -11.08 1.97 -4.53
CA ARG A 67 -10.15 2.72 -5.38
C ARG A 67 -9.28 1.77 -6.19
N PRO A 68 -8.76 2.24 -7.34
CA PRO A 68 -7.74 1.45 -8.03
C PRO A 68 -6.46 1.38 -7.21
N SER A 69 -5.76 0.25 -7.32
CA SER A 69 -4.50 0.06 -6.63
C SER A 69 -3.43 0.94 -7.24
N GLN A 70 -2.54 1.46 -6.38
CA GLN A 70 -1.37 2.22 -6.83
C GLN A 70 -0.19 1.31 -7.18
N ALA A 71 -0.29 0.02 -6.83
CA ALA A 71 0.75 -0.93 -7.18
C ALA A 71 0.74 -1.16 -8.69
N LEU A 72 1.94 -1.37 -9.25
CA LEU A 72 2.07 -1.65 -10.67
C LEU A 72 1.58 -3.06 -10.95
N ASP A 73 0.43 -3.15 -11.58
CA ASP A 73 -0.11 -4.43 -12.02
C ASP A 73 0.21 -4.64 -13.49
N PRO A 74 0.48 -5.88 -13.89
CA PRO A 74 0.65 -6.15 -15.31
C PRO A 74 -0.65 -5.84 -16.02
N PRO A 75 -0.59 -5.28 -17.21
CA PRO A 75 -1.80 -5.04 -18.00
C PRO A 75 -2.47 -6.39 -18.29
N SER A 76 -3.75 -6.43 -18.06
CA SER A 76 -4.52 -7.64 -18.27
C SER A 76 -5.18 -7.66 -19.63
#